data_fe2e53e2e67e87721824d2f222da80b6
#
_entry.id   fe2e53e2e67e87721824d2f222da80b6
#
_cell.length_a   1.000
_cell.length_b   1.000
_cell.length_c   1.000
_cell.angle_alpha   90.00
_cell.angle_beta   90.00
_cell.angle_gamma   90.00
#
_symmetry.space_group_name_H-M   'P 1'
#
loop_
_entity.id
_entity.type
_entity.pdbx_description
1 polymer ?
#
loop_
_entity_poly.entity_id
_entity_poly.type
_entity_poly.pdbx_seq_one_letter_code
_entity_poly.pdbx_strand_id
1 'polypeptide(L)'
;GSEMCIRDRADEKDAPEKLRGLGVVYHLESTVTGERIALKTAVNDRERPEIPSVSDIWKIADFYEREVFDYYGIVFVGHPDMRRLYLRNDWVGYPMRKDNDPEKDNPLCMANEETFDTTQEIELNPDGTIKNREMKLFGEEEYVVNIGPQHPATHGVMRFRVSLEGEIIRKIDANCGYIHRGIEKMNESLTYPQTLALTDRLDYLGAHQNRHALCMCIEKAMGIEVSDRVKYIRTIMDELQRIDSHLLFYSALAMDLGALTAFFYGFRDREKILDIFEETCGGRLIMNYNT
;
A
#
# COMPACT_ATOMS: atom_id res chain seq x y z
N GLY A 1 -8.68 -8.16 -12.20
CA GLY A 1 -7.73 -7.59 -11.26
C GLY A 1 -6.34 -8.15 -11.47
N SER A 2 -5.35 -7.33 -11.25
CA SER A 2 -3.94 -7.74 -11.27
C SER A 2 -3.30 -7.31 -9.96
N GLU A 3 -2.51 -8.17 -9.37
CA GLU A 3 -1.69 -7.89 -8.20
C GLU A 3 -0.23 -8.15 -8.56
N MET A 4 0.66 -7.36 -8.00
CA MET A 4 2.09 -7.48 -8.22
C MET A 4 2.78 -7.81 -6.88
N CYS A 5 3.56 -8.88 -6.88
CA CYS A 5 4.36 -9.28 -5.73
C CYS A 5 5.83 -9.32 -6.11
N ILE A 6 6.69 -8.99 -5.15
CA ILE A 6 8.13 -8.97 -5.37
C ILE A 6 8.78 -10.15 -4.68
N ARG A 7 9.81 -10.69 -5.30
CA ARG A 7 10.63 -11.74 -4.77
C ARG A 7 12.07 -11.26 -4.66
N ASP A 8 12.55 -11.14 -3.43
CA ASP A 8 13.96 -10.91 -3.14
C ASP A 8 14.55 -12.16 -2.49
N ARG A 9 15.65 -12.70 -3.07
CA ARG A 9 16.33 -13.92 -2.64
C ARG A 9 17.78 -13.69 -2.25
N ALA A 10 18.12 -12.53 -1.73
CA ALA A 10 19.49 -12.25 -1.30
C ALA A 10 20.01 -13.22 -0.25
N ASP A 11 19.13 -13.78 0.59
CA ASP A 11 19.49 -14.62 1.73
C ASP A 11 19.67 -16.10 1.38
N GLU A 12 19.22 -16.55 0.20
CA GLU A 12 19.37 -17.95 -0.21
C GLU A 12 20.80 -18.24 -0.68
N LYS A 13 21.73 -18.44 0.26
CA LYS A 13 23.15 -18.76 -0.02
C LYS A 13 23.32 -20.03 -0.86
N ASP A 14 22.38 -20.96 -0.72
CA ASP A 14 22.39 -22.26 -1.43
C ASP A 14 21.56 -22.24 -2.72
N ALA A 15 20.88 -21.12 -3.05
CA ALA A 15 20.16 -21.02 -4.29
C ALA A 15 21.11 -20.91 -5.49
N PRO A 16 20.79 -21.54 -6.64
CA PRO A 16 21.54 -21.34 -7.86
C PRO A 16 21.70 -19.86 -8.17
N GLU A 17 22.86 -19.45 -8.67
CA GLU A 17 23.21 -18.05 -8.95
C GLU A 17 22.14 -17.30 -9.75
N LYS A 18 21.48 -18.01 -10.69
CA LYS A 18 20.34 -17.50 -11.47
C LYS A 18 19.08 -17.18 -10.66
N LEU A 19 18.96 -17.67 -9.44
CA LEU A 19 17.79 -17.47 -8.56
C LEU A 19 18.02 -16.41 -7.47
N ARG A 20 19.24 -15.87 -7.35
CA ARG A 20 19.60 -14.85 -6.36
C ARG A 20 19.17 -13.43 -6.75
N GLY A 21 18.58 -13.25 -7.93
CA GLY A 21 18.12 -11.96 -8.43
C GLY A 21 16.81 -11.46 -7.78
N LEU A 22 16.48 -10.23 -8.10
CA LEU A 22 15.15 -9.67 -7.86
C LEU A 22 14.17 -10.27 -8.87
N GLY A 23 12.89 -10.30 -8.52
CA GLY A 23 11.85 -10.76 -9.44
C GLY A 23 10.50 -10.13 -9.14
N VAL A 24 9.70 -9.99 -10.18
CA VAL A 24 8.32 -9.48 -10.09
C VAL A 24 7.36 -10.60 -10.45
N VAL A 25 6.29 -10.74 -9.69
CA VAL A 25 5.22 -11.70 -9.95
C VAL A 25 3.94 -10.92 -10.22
N TYR A 26 3.38 -11.11 -11.40
CA TYR A 26 2.10 -10.54 -11.78
C TYR A 26 1.01 -11.58 -11.55
N HIS A 27 0.06 -11.29 -10.67
CA HIS A 27 -1.14 -12.10 -10.47
C HIS A 27 -2.26 -11.53 -11.31
N LEU A 28 -2.69 -12.27 -12.32
CA LEU A 28 -3.76 -11.87 -13.22
C LEU A 28 -5.00 -12.71 -12.96
N GLU A 29 -6.15 -12.09 -12.96
CA GLU A 29 -7.44 -12.76 -12.83
C GLU A 29 -8.38 -12.32 -13.96
N SER A 30 -8.99 -13.28 -14.63
CA SER A 30 -10.02 -13.00 -15.61
C SER A 30 -11.33 -12.64 -14.91
N THR A 31 -11.83 -11.45 -15.18
CA THR A 31 -13.13 -11.00 -14.64
C THR A 31 -14.33 -11.72 -15.25
N VAL A 32 -14.11 -12.45 -16.35
CA VAL A 32 -15.16 -13.20 -17.08
C VAL A 32 -15.18 -14.66 -16.65
N THR A 33 -14.00 -15.31 -16.61
CA THR A 33 -13.91 -16.75 -16.32
C THR A 33 -13.52 -17.07 -14.89
N GLY A 34 -13.01 -16.07 -14.12
CA GLY A 34 -12.46 -16.27 -12.78
C GLY A 34 -11.12 -17.04 -12.78
N GLU A 35 -10.55 -17.33 -13.95
CA GLU A 35 -9.25 -17.99 -14.04
C GLU A 35 -8.14 -17.09 -13.54
N ARG A 36 -7.19 -17.67 -12.81
CA ARG A 36 -6.03 -16.98 -12.25
C ARG A 36 -4.73 -17.52 -12.84
N ILE A 37 -3.84 -16.61 -13.20
CA ILE A 37 -2.50 -16.93 -13.67
C ILE A 37 -1.46 -16.09 -12.96
N ALA A 38 -0.33 -16.69 -12.61
CA ALA A 38 0.82 -15.97 -12.02
C ALA A 38 1.98 -15.96 -13.04
N LEU A 39 2.32 -14.79 -13.55
CA LEU A 39 3.47 -14.58 -14.42
C LEU A 39 4.66 -14.13 -13.55
N LYS A 40 5.77 -14.88 -13.65
CA LYS A 40 6.98 -14.58 -12.88
C LYS A 40 8.07 -14.11 -13.84
N THR A 41 8.64 -12.96 -13.54
CA THR A 41 9.83 -12.47 -14.20
C THR A 41 11.00 -12.49 -13.21
N ALA A 42 12.21 -12.71 -13.69
CA ALA A 42 13.42 -12.65 -12.88
C ALA A 42 14.37 -11.62 -13.49
N VAL A 43 14.93 -10.78 -12.62
CA VAL A 43 15.97 -9.83 -12.99
C VAL A 43 17.29 -10.37 -12.48
N ASN A 44 18.20 -10.69 -13.39
CA ASN A 44 19.48 -11.30 -13.04
C ASN A 44 20.50 -10.29 -12.53
N ASP A 45 20.36 -9.03 -12.94
CA ASP A 45 21.22 -7.94 -12.48
C ASP A 45 20.57 -7.23 -11.29
N ARG A 46 21.16 -7.41 -10.13
CA ARG A 46 20.65 -6.79 -8.89
C ARG A 46 21.03 -5.33 -8.74
N GLU A 47 22.13 -4.91 -9.37
CA GLU A 47 22.59 -3.53 -9.32
C GLU A 47 21.81 -2.65 -10.31
N ARG A 48 21.40 -3.24 -11.43
CA ARG A 48 20.61 -2.57 -12.49
C ARG A 48 19.40 -3.39 -12.87
N PRO A 49 18.42 -3.51 -11.94
CA PRO A 49 17.24 -4.33 -12.20
C PRO A 49 16.28 -3.58 -13.12
N GLU A 50 16.12 -4.06 -14.33
CA GLU A 50 15.23 -3.48 -15.34
C GLU A 50 14.21 -4.51 -15.85
N ILE A 51 12.96 -4.06 -15.99
CA ILE A 51 11.86 -4.86 -16.56
C ILE A 51 11.05 -3.93 -17.48
N PRO A 52 10.54 -4.41 -18.63
CA PRO A 52 9.60 -3.62 -19.42
C PRO A 52 8.33 -3.28 -18.61
N SER A 53 7.86 -2.04 -18.71
CA SER A 53 6.59 -1.61 -18.12
C SER A 53 5.42 -2.30 -18.80
N VAL A 54 4.35 -2.55 -18.04
CA VAL A 54 3.07 -3.01 -18.52
C VAL A 54 1.92 -2.01 -18.28
N SER A 55 2.29 -0.77 -17.96
CA SER A 55 1.34 0.32 -17.71
C SER A 55 0.54 0.75 -18.96
N ASP A 56 1.03 0.45 -20.15
CA ASP A 56 0.31 0.61 -21.40
C ASP A 56 -0.84 -0.41 -21.57
N ILE A 57 -0.69 -1.59 -20.99
CA ILE A 57 -1.70 -2.67 -21.01
C ILE A 57 -2.69 -2.49 -19.87
N TRP A 58 -2.18 -2.25 -18.66
CA TRP A 58 -2.98 -2.08 -17.44
C TRP A 58 -2.65 -0.77 -16.73
N LYS A 59 -3.56 0.18 -16.74
CA LYS A 59 -3.35 1.49 -16.10
C LYS A 59 -3.06 1.42 -14.60
N ILE A 60 -3.57 0.39 -13.91
CA ILE A 60 -3.29 0.20 -12.49
C ILE A 60 -1.81 -0.15 -12.24
N ALA A 61 -1.13 -0.71 -13.24
CA ALA A 61 0.29 -1.03 -13.14
C ALA A 61 1.17 0.21 -12.91
N ASP A 62 0.73 1.40 -13.34
CA ASP A 62 1.43 2.66 -13.09
C ASP A 62 1.81 2.80 -11.60
N PHE A 63 0.83 2.70 -10.69
CA PHE A 63 1.09 2.83 -9.26
C PHE A 63 1.89 1.65 -8.69
N TYR A 64 1.59 0.43 -9.10
CA TYR A 64 2.32 -0.75 -8.62
C TYR A 64 3.78 -0.78 -9.08
N GLU A 65 4.06 -0.38 -10.30
CA GLU A 65 5.43 -0.29 -10.82
C GLU A 65 6.22 0.79 -10.09
N ARG A 66 5.61 1.92 -9.78
CA ARG A 66 6.20 2.98 -8.97
C ARG A 66 6.47 2.54 -7.53
N GLU A 67 5.58 1.79 -6.91
CA GLU A 67 5.77 1.20 -5.58
C GLU A 67 6.96 0.23 -5.58
N VAL A 68 7.03 -0.66 -6.58
CA VAL A 68 8.12 -1.61 -6.75
C VAL A 68 9.45 -0.90 -6.97
N PHE A 69 9.47 0.13 -7.80
CA PHE A 69 10.65 0.98 -7.98
C PHE A 69 11.05 1.63 -6.65
N ASP A 70 10.09 2.22 -5.95
CA ASP A 70 10.34 2.97 -4.72
C ASP A 70 10.98 2.13 -3.62
N TYR A 71 10.52 0.89 -3.45
CA TYR A 71 10.98 0.01 -2.38
C TYR A 71 12.09 -0.96 -2.77
N TYR A 72 12.17 -1.37 -4.04
CA TYR A 72 13.11 -2.40 -4.50
C TYR A 72 14.07 -1.91 -5.60
N GLY A 73 13.83 -0.73 -6.18
CA GLY A 73 14.68 -0.15 -7.19
C GLY A 73 14.63 -0.85 -8.54
N ILE A 74 13.56 -1.58 -8.84
CA ILE A 74 13.37 -2.16 -10.17
C ILE A 74 12.85 -1.08 -11.09
N VAL A 75 13.61 -0.78 -12.15
CA VAL A 75 13.24 0.22 -13.15
C VAL A 75 12.33 -0.40 -14.20
N PHE A 76 11.16 0.19 -14.42
CA PHE A 76 10.22 -0.25 -15.45
C PHE A 76 10.41 0.58 -16.72
N VAL A 77 11.09 0.00 -17.68
CA VAL A 77 11.44 0.66 -18.96
C VAL A 77 10.16 0.94 -19.76
N GLY A 78 9.98 2.19 -20.16
CA GLY A 78 8.79 2.65 -20.87
C GLY A 78 7.64 3.10 -19.97
N HIS A 79 7.82 3.14 -18.66
CA HIS A 79 6.85 3.71 -17.73
C HIS A 79 6.71 5.22 -17.94
N PRO A 80 5.48 5.77 -17.97
CA PRO A 80 5.26 7.20 -18.28
C PRO A 80 5.72 8.15 -17.17
N ASP A 81 5.73 7.72 -15.90
CA ASP A 81 6.04 8.55 -14.73
C ASP A 81 6.72 7.73 -13.62
N MET A 82 8.03 7.49 -13.75
CA MET A 82 8.81 6.62 -12.84
C MET A 82 9.36 7.39 -11.62
N ARG A 83 8.55 8.20 -10.96
CA ARG A 83 8.92 8.89 -9.71
C ARG A 83 8.55 8.05 -8.50
N ARG A 84 9.22 8.33 -7.36
CA ARG A 84 8.88 7.70 -6.08
C ARG A 84 7.42 7.98 -5.71
N LEU A 85 6.79 7.03 -5.01
CA LEU A 85 5.37 7.10 -4.62
C LEU A 85 5.19 7.37 -3.13
N TYR A 86 5.91 6.65 -2.29
CA TYR A 86 5.81 6.69 -0.83
C TYR A 86 7.00 7.35 -0.15
N LEU A 87 8.21 7.07 -0.65
CA LEU A 87 9.42 7.62 -0.09
C LEU A 87 9.68 9.01 -0.65
N ARG A 88 10.45 9.79 0.10
CA ARG A 88 10.90 11.12 -0.33
C ARG A 88 11.89 10.97 -1.49
N ASN A 89 11.95 11.97 -2.35
CA ASN A 89 12.86 11.96 -3.50
C ASN A 89 14.36 11.92 -3.11
N ASP A 90 14.69 12.43 -1.93
CA ASP A 90 16.04 12.43 -1.36
C ASP A 90 16.39 11.14 -0.58
N TRP A 91 15.48 10.17 -0.54
CA TRP A 91 15.74 8.89 0.12
C TRP A 91 16.84 8.10 -0.60
N VAL A 92 17.83 7.63 0.16
CA VAL A 92 18.93 6.83 -0.35
C VAL A 92 18.63 5.34 -0.16
N GLY A 93 18.85 4.55 -1.22
CA GLY A 93 18.65 3.10 -1.20
C GLY A 93 17.18 2.67 -1.38
N TYR A 94 16.94 1.39 -1.12
CA TYR A 94 15.67 0.70 -1.33
C TYR A 94 15.33 -0.16 -0.11
N PRO A 95 14.47 0.34 0.80
CA PRO A 95 14.37 -0.18 2.17
C PRO A 95 13.81 -1.60 2.28
N MET A 96 13.05 -2.08 1.27
CA MET A 96 12.45 -3.41 1.32
C MET A 96 13.40 -4.51 0.81
N ARG A 97 14.53 -4.13 0.21
CA ARG A 97 15.57 -5.11 -0.16
C ARG A 97 16.15 -5.77 1.08
N LYS A 98 16.51 -7.04 0.96
CA LYS A 98 17.16 -7.80 2.04
C LYS A 98 18.63 -7.45 2.25
N ASP A 99 19.27 -6.84 1.26
CA ASP A 99 20.63 -6.31 1.32
C ASP A 99 20.69 -4.82 1.73
N ASN A 100 19.55 -4.20 2.04
CA ASN A 100 19.50 -2.82 2.54
C ASN A 100 20.03 -2.76 3.99
N ASP A 101 20.91 -1.80 4.25
CA ASP A 101 21.43 -1.51 5.59
C ASP A 101 20.85 -0.18 6.08
N PRO A 102 19.80 -0.20 6.94
CA PRO A 102 19.12 1.01 7.35
C PRO A 102 20.01 1.98 8.14
N GLU A 103 21.10 1.52 8.75
CA GLU A 103 22.02 2.39 9.49
C GLU A 103 22.94 3.17 8.56
N LYS A 104 23.25 2.63 7.38
CA LYS A 104 24.10 3.30 6.39
C LYS A 104 23.30 4.14 5.41
N ASP A 105 22.13 3.64 5.02
CA ASP A 105 21.40 4.17 3.87
C ASP A 105 20.46 5.34 4.22
N ASN A 106 20.06 5.48 5.49
CA ASN A 106 19.10 6.52 5.88
C ASN A 106 19.46 7.25 7.18
N PRO A 107 20.32 8.25 7.12
CA PRO A 107 20.35 9.24 8.17
C PRO A 107 18.97 9.93 8.23
N LEU A 108 18.44 10.14 9.42
CA LEU A 108 17.20 10.89 9.67
C LEU A 108 17.27 12.27 8.98
N CYS A 109 16.85 12.32 7.74
CA CYS A 109 16.77 13.58 6.99
C CYS A 109 15.48 14.31 7.32
N MET A 110 15.60 15.54 7.79
CA MET A 110 14.48 16.47 7.87
C MET A 110 14.09 16.88 6.45
N ALA A 111 12.83 16.65 6.08
CA ALA A 111 12.34 16.99 4.76
C ALA A 111 12.37 18.50 4.53
N ASN A 112 13.03 18.94 3.49
CA ASN A 112 12.70 20.22 2.88
C ASN A 112 11.46 20.03 1.99
N GLU A 113 10.48 20.94 2.12
CA GLU A 113 9.24 20.88 1.30
C GLU A 113 9.56 20.96 -0.20
N GLU A 114 10.66 21.60 -0.58
CA GLU A 114 11.15 21.72 -1.95
C GLU A 114 11.41 20.38 -2.64
N THR A 115 11.77 19.32 -1.89
CA THR A 115 12.02 17.99 -2.49
C THR A 115 10.74 17.31 -2.99
N PHE A 116 9.57 17.76 -2.56
CA PHE A 116 8.29 17.25 -3.04
C PHE A 116 7.82 17.91 -4.34
N ASP A 117 8.43 19.05 -4.72
CA ASP A 117 8.04 19.78 -5.93
C ASP A 117 8.80 19.31 -7.18
N THR A 118 9.76 18.39 -7.03
CA THR A 118 10.52 17.84 -8.13
C THR A 118 10.03 16.44 -8.50
N THR A 119 9.99 16.15 -9.78
CA THR A 119 9.83 14.80 -10.33
C THR A 119 11.19 14.28 -10.74
N GLN A 120 11.43 12.99 -10.50
CA GLN A 120 12.61 12.31 -11.02
C GLN A 120 12.22 11.56 -12.30
N GLU A 121 12.69 12.00 -13.46
CA GLU A 121 12.66 11.20 -14.68
C GLU A 121 13.86 10.25 -14.68
N ILE A 122 13.58 8.95 -14.76
CA ILE A 122 14.64 7.95 -14.85
C ILE A 122 14.95 7.71 -16.32
N GLU A 123 16.01 8.37 -16.79
CA GLU A 123 16.67 8.06 -18.04
C GLU A 123 17.91 7.20 -17.76
N LEU A 124 18.14 6.23 -18.62
CA LEU A 124 19.38 5.44 -18.58
C LEU A 124 20.42 6.07 -19.50
N ASN A 125 21.64 6.19 -19.02
CA ASN A 125 22.78 6.50 -19.86
C ASN A 125 23.10 5.31 -20.80
N PRO A 126 23.80 5.52 -21.91
CA PRO A 126 24.21 4.42 -22.80
C PRO A 126 25.06 3.35 -22.12
N ASP A 127 25.69 3.67 -21.00
CA ASP A 127 26.44 2.75 -20.14
C ASP A 127 25.54 2.02 -19.12
N GLY A 128 24.23 2.30 -19.15
CA GLY A 128 23.21 1.71 -18.27
C GLY A 128 23.17 2.32 -16.88
N THR A 129 23.87 3.41 -16.59
CA THR A 129 23.71 4.14 -15.33
C THR A 129 22.44 4.99 -15.37
N ILE A 130 21.80 5.14 -14.20
CA ILE A 130 20.62 5.99 -14.09
C ILE A 130 21.02 7.44 -14.24
N LYS A 131 20.42 8.11 -15.22
CA LYS A 131 20.54 9.55 -15.43
C LYS A 131 19.31 10.21 -14.81
N ASN A 132 19.46 10.70 -13.60
CA ASN A 132 18.39 11.42 -12.93
C ASN A 132 18.24 12.82 -13.53
N ARG A 133 17.03 13.15 -13.94
CA ARG A 133 16.62 14.47 -14.32
C ARG A 133 15.53 14.94 -13.38
N GLU A 134 15.83 15.96 -12.59
CA GLU A 134 14.83 16.60 -11.75
C GLU A 134 14.07 17.65 -12.57
N MET A 135 12.75 17.54 -12.59
CA MET A 135 11.87 18.51 -13.21
C MET A 135 10.88 19.06 -12.18
N LYS A 136 10.61 20.36 -12.25
CA LYS A 136 9.54 20.95 -11.44
C LYS A 136 8.18 20.42 -11.91
N LEU A 137 7.38 19.92 -10.98
CA LEU A 137 6.06 19.39 -11.26
C LEU A 137 5.06 20.49 -11.65
N PHE A 138 5.18 21.66 -11.02
CA PHE A 138 4.32 22.82 -11.23
C PHE A 138 5.12 23.98 -11.79
N GLY A 139 4.48 24.80 -12.65
CA GLY A 139 5.07 26.02 -13.19
C GLY A 139 5.19 27.11 -12.11
N GLU A 140 6.10 28.07 -12.31
CA GLU A 140 6.33 29.17 -11.36
C GLU A 140 5.12 30.11 -11.23
N GLU A 141 4.25 30.15 -12.24
CA GLU A 141 3.03 30.98 -12.27
C GLU A 141 1.76 30.21 -11.92
N GLU A 142 1.86 28.90 -11.63
CA GLU A 142 0.70 28.09 -11.24
C GLU A 142 0.30 28.34 -9.79
N TYR A 143 -1.00 28.56 -9.54
CA TYR A 143 -1.53 28.66 -8.18
C TYR A 143 -1.73 27.26 -7.60
N VAL A 144 -0.86 26.85 -6.67
CA VAL A 144 -0.87 25.53 -6.09
C VAL A 144 -1.43 25.56 -4.67
N VAL A 145 -2.44 24.74 -4.43
CA VAL A 145 -3.07 24.56 -3.10
C VAL A 145 -2.74 23.17 -2.56
N ASN A 146 -2.35 23.11 -1.29
CA ASN A 146 -2.16 21.86 -0.57
C ASN A 146 -3.45 21.47 0.16
N ILE A 147 -3.94 20.26 -0.08
CA ILE A 147 -5.07 19.63 0.62
C ILE A 147 -4.50 18.43 1.38
N GLY A 148 -4.45 18.52 2.69
CA GLY A 148 -3.82 17.52 3.56
C GLY A 148 -2.34 17.84 3.89
N PRO A 149 -1.62 16.94 4.60
CA PRO A 149 -1.96 15.55 4.96
C PRO A 149 -3.10 15.37 5.95
N GLN A 150 -3.43 16.38 6.73
CA GLN A 150 -4.60 16.39 7.61
C GLN A 150 -5.60 17.44 7.11
N HIS A 151 -6.70 16.98 6.53
CA HIS A 151 -7.74 17.84 6.01
C HIS A 151 -9.11 17.13 6.14
N PRO A 152 -10.18 17.86 6.55
CA PRO A 152 -11.51 17.25 6.72
C PRO A 152 -12.02 16.50 5.48
N ALA A 153 -11.75 17.03 4.29
CA ALA A 153 -12.21 16.46 3.03
C ALA A 153 -11.52 15.16 2.60
N THR A 154 -10.38 14.81 3.20
CA THR A 154 -9.65 13.59 2.81
C THR A 154 -10.04 12.37 3.63
N HIS A 155 -10.71 12.54 4.76
CA HIS A 155 -11.10 11.48 5.72
C HIS A 155 -9.95 10.52 6.10
N GLY A 156 -8.70 10.97 5.99
CA GLY A 156 -7.51 10.19 6.25
C GLY A 156 -6.26 11.03 6.09
N VAL A 157 -5.10 10.38 5.99
CA VAL A 157 -3.80 11.05 5.91
C VAL A 157 -3.26 10.94 4.50
N MET A 158 -3.65 11.89 3.65
CA MET A 158 -3.22 11.99 2.26
C MET A 158 -3.03 13.45 1.89
N ARG A 159 -1.97 13.76 1.15
CA ARG A 159 -1.72 15.11 0.65
C ARG A 159 -1.98 15.15 -0.85
N PHE A 160 -2.80 16.10 -1.27
CA PHE A 160 -2.95 16.48 -2.66
C PHE A 160 -2.36 17.88 -2.88
N ARG A 161 -1.47 18.00 -3.85
CA ARG A 161 -1.07 19.30 -4.39
C ARG A 161 -1.87 19.53 -5.66
N VAL A 162 -2.66 20.58 -5.66
CA VAL A 162 -3.63 20.85 -6.71
C VAL A 162 -3.29 22.19 -7.36
N SER A 163 -2.98 22.18 -8.65
CA SER A 163 -2.84 23.38 -9.46
C SER A 163 -4.20 23.85 -9.94
N LEU A 164 -4.53 25.09 -9.64
CA LEU A 164 -5.82 25.70 -9.92
C LEU A 164 -5.70 26.87 -10.90
N GLU A 165 -6.68 26.97 -11.81
CA GLU A 165 -6.97 28.15 -12.60
C GLU A 165 -8.38 28.64 -12.25
N GLY A 166 -8.46 29.61 -11.33
CA GLY A 166 -9.73 29.94 -10.66
C GLY A 166 -10.23 28.76 -9.83
N GLU A 167 -11.41 28.22 -10.18
CA GLU A 167 -12.01 27.04 -9.54
C GLU A 167 -11.74 25.73 -10.33
N ILE A 168 -11.03 25.83 -11.45
CA ILE A 168 -10.77 24.68 -12.32
C ILE A 168 -9.48 24.02 -11.91
N ILE A 169 -9.53 22.70 -11.62
CA ILE A 169 -8.36 21.87 -11.34
C ILE A 169 -7.65 21.58 -12.66
N ARG A 170 -6.37 21.95 -12.75
CA ARG A 170 -5.51 21.70 -13.91
C ARG A 170 -4.64 20.46 -13.72
N LYS A 171 -4.02 20.35 -12.55
CA LYS A 171 -3.16 19.21 -12.22
C LYS A 171 -3.39 18.79 -10.78
N ILE A 172 -3.23 17.50 -10.51
CA ILE A 172 -3.25 16.94 -9.15
C ILE A 172 -2.00 16.08 -9.01
N ASP A 173 -1.30 16.29 -7.91
CA ASP A 173 -0.24 15.40 -7.46
C ASP A 173 -0.60 14.84 -6.09
N ALA A 174 -0.68 13.51 -6.01
CA ALA A 174 -1.04 12.81 -4.79
C ALA A 174 0.22 12.30 -4.09
N ASN A 175 0.39 12.69 -2.84
CA ASN A 175 1.45 12.17 -1.98
C ASN A 175 0.83 11.28 -0.91
N CYS A 176 1.12 10.01 -0.96
CA CYS A 176 0.75 9.00 0.05
C CYS A 176 1.98 8.58 0.86
N GLY A 177 1.79 7.68 1.82
CA GLY A 177 2.88 7.16 2.63
C GLY A 177 2.98 7.71 4.05
N TYR A 178 2.21 8.72 4.42
CA TYR A 178 2.25 9.34 5.77
C TYR A 178 1.95 8.37 6.91
N ILE A 179 1.18 7.33 6.64
CA ILE A 179 0.86 6.26 7.60
C ILE A 179 1.53 4.93 7.25
N HIS A 180 2.46 4.92 6.28
CA HIS A 180 3.21 3.73 5.93
C HIS A 180 4.21 3.40 7.04
N ARG A 181 4.20 2.16 7.53
CA ARG A 181 4.97 1.70 8.69
C ARG A 181 5.98 0.61 8.36
N GLY A 182 6.16 0.25 7.09
CA GLY A 182 7.03 -0.85 6.68
C GLY A 182 6.59 -2.20 7.24
N ILE A 183 5.29 -2.47 7.29
CA ILE A 183 4.72 -3.67 7.92
C ILE A 183 5.26 -4.94 7.28
N GLU A 184 5.44 -4.97 5.97
CA GLU A 184 6.00 -6.09 5.24
C GLU A 184 7.41 -6.41 5.72
N LYS A 185 8.24 -5.40 5.92
CA LYS A 185 9.61 -5.56 6.43
C LYS A 185 9.63 -6.02 7.89
N MET A 186 8.74 -5.50 8.72
CA MET A 186 8.59 -5.95 10.11
C MET A 186 8.17 -7.41 10.18
N ASN A 187 7.28 -7.86 9.29
CA ASN A 187 6.82 -9.26 9.25
C ASN A 187 7.94 -10.26 8.99
N GLU A 188 9.03 -9.88 8.31
CA GLU A 188 10.17 -10.77 8.09
C GLU A 188 10.86 -11.21 9.39
N SER A 189 10.78 -10.41 10.45
CA SER A 189 11.41 -10.67 11.76
C SER A 189 10.47 -11.28 12.79
N LEU A 190 9.19 -11.46 12.47
CA LEU A 190 8.14 -11.91 13.38
C LEU A 190 7.72 -13.37 13.10
N THR A 191 7.21 -14.03 14.13
CA THR A 191 6.51 -15.32 13.95
C THR A 191 5.09 -15.09 13.41
N TYR A 192 4.51 -16.09 12.75
CA TYR A 192 3.15 -15.99 12.21
C TYR A 192 2.10 -15.48 13.22
N PRO A 193 2.03 -15.96 14.48
CA PRO A 193 1.08 -15.40 15.45
C PRO A 193 1.34 -13.92 15.77
N GLN A 194 2.59 -13.47 15.74
CA GLN A 194 2.92 -12.06 16.00
C GLN A 194 2.53 -11.14 14.83
N THR A 195 2.58 -11.64 13.58
CA THR A 195 2.19 -10.87 12.40
C THR A 195 0.70 -10.53 12.38
N LEU A 196 -0.14 -11.35 13.03
CA LEU A 196 -1.58 -11.10 13.14
C LEU A 196 -1.90 -9.73 13.76
N ALA A 197 -1.10 -9.29 14.74
CA ALA A 197 -1.30 -7.99 15.38
C ALA A 197 -1.01 -6.80 14.45
N LEU A 198 -0.20 -6.99 13.41
CA LEU A 198 0.09 -5.95 12.42
C LEU A 198 -1.01 -5.83 11.37
N THR A 199 -1.60 -6.96 10.97
CA THR A 199 -2.62 -6.98 9.91
C THR A 199 -3.92 -6.28 10.29
N ASP A 200 -4.31 -6.28 11.55
CA ASP A 200 -5.51 -5.58 12.03
C ASP A 200 -5.46 -4.07 11.75
N ARG A 201 -4.27 -3.51 11.67
CA ARG A 201 -4.01 -2.08 11.51
C ARG A 201 -3.81 -1.63 10.08
N LEU A 202 -3.89 -2.53 9.11
CA LEU A 202 -3.82 -2.20 7.68
C LEU A 202 -5.05 -1.41 7.25
N ASP A 203 -6.22 -1.98 7.52
CA ASP A 203 -7.51 -1.31 7.43
C ASP A 203 -8.22 -1.43 8.77
N TYR A 204 -8.15 -0.39 9.58
CA TYR A 204 -8.72 -0.39 10.93
C TYR A 204 -10.26 -0.37 10.94
N LEU A 205 -10.92 -0.20 9.79
CA LEU A 205 -12.36 -0.38 9.64
C LEU A 205 -12.75 -1.80 9.23
N GLY A 206 -11.77 -2.63 8.90
CA GLY A 206 -11.92 -4.04 8.52
C GLY A 206 -11.00 -4.98 9.30
N ALA A 207 -10.72 -4.69 10.57
CA ALA A 207 -9.73 -5.41 11.38
C ALA A 207 -10.00 -6.93 11.46
N HIS A 208 -11.24 -7.35 11.67
CA HIS A 208 -11.62 -8.76 11.65
C HIS A 208 -11.33 -9.43 10.31
N GLN A 209 -11.68 -8.78 9.20
CA GLN A 209 -11.51 -9.31 7.85
C GLN A 209 -10.04 -9.44 7.49
N ASN A 210 -9.22 -8.44 7.83
CA ASN A 210 -7.77 -8.47 7.60
C ASN A 210 -7.11 -9.63 8.34
N ARG A 211 -7.43 -9.78 9.62
CA ARG A 211 -6.91 -10.89 10.44
C ARG A 211 -7.41 -12.23 9.94
N HIS A 212 -8.70 -12.37 9.63
CA HIS A 212 -9.29 -13.60 9.12
C HIS A 212 -8.61 -14.05 7.83
N ALA A 213 -8.35 -13.13 6.90
CA ALA A 213 -7.66 -13.45 5.66
C ALA A 213 -6.26 -14.06 5.92
N LEU A 214 -5.48 -13.47 6.83
CA LEU A 214 -4.17 -14.02 7.20
C LEU A 214 -4.29 -15.36 7.92
N CYS A 215 -5.24 -15.52 8.85
CA CYS A 215 -5.51 -16.81 9.51
C CYS A 215 -5.81 -17.90 8.49
N MET A 216 -6.69 -17.63 7.51
CA MET A 216 -7.00 -18.57 6.44
C MET A 216 -5.76 -18.95 5.61
N CYS A 217 -4.87 -18.01 5.34
CA CYS A 217 -3.62 -18.28 4.63
C CYS A 217 -2.70 -19.20 5.42
N ILE A 218 -2.56 -18.95 6.74
CA ILE A 218 -1.71 -19.74 7.64
C ILE A 218 -2.31 -21.15 7.79
N GLU A 219 -3.62 -21.26 8.04
CA GLU A 219 -4.34 -22.54 8.16
C GLU A 219 -4.19 -23.40 6.92
N LYS A 220 -4.35 -22.80 5.75
CA LYS A 220 -4.15 -23.48 4.46
C LYS A 220 -2.71 -23.94 4.27
N ALA A 221 -1.72 -23.12 4.64
CA ALA A 221 -0.31 -23.46 4.51
C ALA A 221 0.11 -24.59 5.45
N MET A 222 -0.49 -24.65 6.66
CA MET A 222 -0.22 -25.66 7.68
C MET A 222 -1.11 -26.90 7.58
N GLY A 223 -2.12 -26.90 6.71
CA GLY A 223 -3.09 -27.98 6.58
C GLY A 223 -4.03 -28.11 7.81
N ILE A 224 -4.30 -27.00 8.50
CA ILE A 224 -5.19 -26.99 9.66
C ILE A 224 -6.64 -26.95 9.18
N GLU A 225 -7.43 -27.93 9.60
CA GLU A 225 -8.87 -27.95 9.37
C GLU A 225 -9.63 -27.24 10.51
N VAL A 226 -10.42 -26.25 10.14
CA VAL A 226 -11.23 -25.46 11.06
C VAL A 226 -12.66 -26.00 11.08
N SER A 227 -13.25 -26.18 12.28
CA SER A 227 -14.62 -26.65 12.43
C SER A 227 -15.64 -25.66 11.84
N ASP A 228 -16.79 -26.20 11.39
CA ASP A 228 -17.83 -25.36 10.79
C ASP A 228 -18.37 -24.32 11.77
N ARG A 229 -18.43 -24.62 13.06
CA ARG A 229 -18.82 -23.65 14.10
C ARG A 229 -17.89 -22.41 14.06
N VAL A 230 -16.59 -22.62 13.98
CA VAL A 230 -15.61 -21.52 13.95
C VAL A 230 -15.77 -20.71 12.65
N LYS A 231 -15.98 -21.37 11.51
CA LYS A 231 -16.24 -20.68 10.24
C LYS A 231 -17.46 -19.76 10.31
N TYR A 232 -18.57 -20.27 10.89
CA TYR A 232 -19.77 -19.45 11.07
C TYR A 232 -19.55 -18.27 12.02
N ILE A 233 -18.85 -18.47 13.13
CA ILE A 233 -18.54 -17.38 14.06
C ILE A 233 -17.70 -16.31 13.38
N ARG A 234 -16.63 -16.70 12.66
CA ARG A 234 -15.77 -15.77 11.91
C ARG A 234 -16.59 -14.97 10.88
N THR A 235 -17.47 -15.64 10.14
CA THR A 235 -18.35 -14.98 9.17
C THR A 235 -19.28 -13.97 9.84
N ILE A 236 -19.86 -14.31 11.00
CA ILE A 236 -20.71 -13.37 11.74
C ILE A 236 -19.93 -12.13 12.16
N MET A 237 -18.73 -12.30 12.71
CA MET A 237 -17.89 -11.19 13.14
C MET A 237 -17.43 -10.32 11.97
N ASP A 238 -17.09 -10.93 10.85
CA ASP A 238 -16.69 -10.22 9.63
C ASP A 238 -17.85 -9.38 9.06
N GLU A 239 -19.07 -9.92 9.05
CA GLU A 239 -20.25 -9.19 8.56
C GLU A 239 -20.71 -8.10 9.53
N LEU A 240 -20.58 -8.30 10.84
CA LEU A 240 -20.79 -7.22 11.82
C LEU A 240 -19.78 -6.09 11.61
N GLN A 241 -18.49 -6.42 11.37
CA GLN A 241 -17.47 -5.42 11.03
C GLN A 241 -17.79 -4.71 9.72
N ARG A 242 -18.31 -5.41 8.72
CA ARG A 242 -18.73 -4.80 7.45
C ARG A 242 -19.86 -3.79 7.67
N ILE A 243 -20.85 -4.13 8.51
CA ILE A 243 -21.94 -3.21 8.85
C ILE A 243 -21.39 -1.99 9.59
N ASP A 244 -20.48 -2.20 10.55
CA ASP A 244 -19.80 -1.16 11.31
C ASP A 244 -19.06 -0.16 10.37
N SER A 245 -18.32 -0.70 9.41
CA SER A 245 -17.62 0.08 8.38
C SER A 245 -18.58 0.86 7.48
N HIS A 246 -19.68 0.25 7.06
CA HIS A 246 -20.70 0.90 6.23
C HIS A 246 -21.44 2.01 6.97
N LEU A 247 -21.70 1.85 8.27
CA LEU A 247 -22.28 2.90 9.10
C LEU A 247 -21.35 4.12 9.19
N LEU A 248 -20.04 3.89 9.31
CA LEU A 248 -19.06 4.97 9.30
C LEU A 248 -19.03 5.67 7.92
N PHE A 249 -18.99 4.89 6.83
CA PHE A 249 -19.03 5.43 5.47
C PHE A 249 -20.26 6.30 5.25
N TYR A 250 -21.44 5.77 5.57
CA TYR A 250 -22.71 6.51 5.47
C TYR A 250 -22.68 7.81 6.27
N SER A 251 -22.20 7.74 7.50
CA SER A 251 -22.12 8.88 8.40
C SER A 251 -21.18 9.97 7.86
N ALA A 252 -20.00 9.59 7.40
CA ALA A 252 -19.04 10.52 6.83
C ALA A 252 -19.57 11.19 5.55
N LEU A 253 -20.17 10.41 4.65
CA LEU A 253 -20.80 10.95 3.44
C LEU A 253 -21.95 11.91 3.76
N ALA A 254 -22.80 11.57 4.74
CA ALA A 254 -23.89 12.43 5.16
C ALA A 254 -23.39 13.77 5.73
N MET A 255 -22.28 13.74 6.47
CA MET A 255 -21.63 14.94 6.99
C MET A 255 -21.13 15.84 5.85
N ASP A 256 -20.46 15.26 4.84
CA ASP A 256 -19.97 16.00 3.67
C ASP A 256 -21.09 16.65 2.86
N LEU A 257 -22.26 16.01 2.83
CA LEU A 257 -23.47 16.57 2.21
C LEU A 257 -24.22 17.59 3.11
N GLY A 258 -23.67 17.90 4.30
CA GLY A 258 -24.26 18.85 5.24
C GLY A 258 -25.33 18.27 6.17
N ALA A 259 -25.56 16.94 6.17
CA ALA A 259 -26.56 16.27 7.00
C ALA A 259 -25.97 15.78 8.34
N LEU A 260 -25.58 16.73 9.22
CA LEU A 260 -24.92 16.43 10.49
C LEU A 260 -25.74 15.51 11.40
N THR A 261 -27.06 15.62 11.42
CA THR A 261 -27.92 14.73 12.23
C THR A 261 -27.83 13.28 11.77
N ALA A 262 -27.75 13.03 10.46
CA ALA A 262 -27.56 11.68 9.93
C ALA A 262 -26.21 11.08 10.32
N PHE A 263 -25.16 11.91 10.37
CA PHE A 263 -23.86 11.53 10.91
C PHE A 263 -23.99 10.98 12.33
N PHE A 264 -24.64 11.69 13.24
CA PHE A 264 -24.81 11.24 14.62
C PHE A 264 -25.63 9.94 14.73
N TYR A 265 -26.66 9.76 13.92
CA TYR A 265 -27.45 8.52 13.95
C TYR A 265 -26.64 7.31 13.49
N GLY A 266 -25.82 7.43 12.48
CA GLY A 266 -24.95 6.35 12.05
C GLY A 266 -23.93 5.98 13.13
N PHE A 267 -23.30 6.95 13.78
CA PHE A 267 -22.38 6.67 14.88
C PHE A 267 -23.09 6.06 16.10
N ARG A 268 -24.28 6.52 16.44
CA ARG A 268 -25.09 5.92 17.52
C ARG A 268 -25.38 4.43 17.27
N ASP A 269 -25.71 4.08 16.04
CA ASP A 269 -26.03 2.67 15.72
C ASP A 269 -24.76 1.83 15.60
N ARG A 270 -23.66 2.43 15.18
CA ARG A 270 -22.32 1.83 15.19
C ARG A 270 -21.87 1.44 16.60
N GLU A 271 -22.11 2.27 17.61
CA GLU A 271 -21.75 1.98 19.01
C GLU A 271 -22.27 0.64 19.51
N LYS A 272 -23.49 0.21 19.09
CA LYS A 272 -24.06 -1.08 19.47
C LYS A 272 -23.23 -2.27 18.97
N ILE A 273 -22.61 -2.14 17.81
CA ILE A 273 -21.72 -3.17 17.24
C ILE A 273 -20.39 -3.16 17.99
N LEU A 274 -19.88 -1.97 18.31
CA LEU A 274 -18.64 -1.84 19.08
C LEU A 274 -18.78 -2.42 20.49
N ASP A 275 -19.96 -2.33 21.12
CA ASP A 275 -20.25 -2.95 22.41
C ASP A 275 -20.15 -4.49 22.31
N ILE A 276 -20.66 -5.09 21.21
CA ILE A 276 -20.52 -6.53 20.95
C ILE A 276 -19.05 -6.91 20.80
N PHE A 277 -18.25 -6.11 20.09
CA PHE A 277 -16.82 -6.36 19.94
C PHE A 277 -16.08 -6.24 21.28
N GLU A 278 -16.42 -5.27 22.09
CA GLU A 278 -15.86 -5.10 23.43
C GLU A 278 -16.18 -6.30 24.35
N GLU A 279 -17.43 -6.78 24.33
CA GLU A 279 -17.83 -7.97 25.10
C GLU A 279 -17.12 -9.25 24.64
N THR A 280 -16.88 -9.40 23.34
CA THR A 280 -16.35 -10.64 22.76
C THR A 280 -14.83 -10.72 22.76
N CYS A 281 -14.12 -9.60 22.58
CA CYS A 281 -12.66 -9.59 22.47
C CYS A 281 -11.96 -8.48 23.26
N GLY A 282 -12.70 -7.65 24.01
CA GLY A 282 -12.14 -6.57 24.80
C GLY A 282 -11.68 -5.35 24.00
N GLY A 283 -11.81 -5.37 22.68
CA GLY A 283 -11.41 -4.29 21.78
C GLY A 283 -12.60 -3.72 21.03
N ARG A 284 -12.58 -2.41 20.77
CA ARG A 284 -13.63 -1.71 20.01
C ARG A 284 -13.20 -1.37 18.58
N LEU A 285 -11.90 -1.29 18.30
CA LEU A 285 -11.35 -0.92 17.00
C LEU A 285 -10.41 -1.99 16.43
N ILE A 286 -9.54 -2.53 17.26
CA ILE A 286 -8.57 -3.56 16.91
C ILE A 286 -8.99 -4.83 17.64
N MET A 287 -9.58 -5.77 16.92
CA MET A 287 -10.18 -6.96 17.48
C MET A 287 -9.38 -8.21 17.13
N ASN A 288 -9.30 -9.15 18.06
CA ASN A 288 -8.50 -10.37 17.94
C ASN A 288 -9.32 -11.66 18.00
N TYR A 289 -10.62 -11.61 17.75
CA TYR A 289 -11.53 -12.73 17.90
C TYR A 289 -11.30 -13.87 16.90
N ASN A 290 -10.75 -13.57 15.72
CA ASN A 290 -10.56 -14.54 14.65
C ASN A 290 -9.27 -15.39 14.78
N THR A 291 -8.56 -15.27 15.90
CA THR A 291 -7.33 -16.03 16.17
C THR A 291 -7.61 -17.41 16.74
#